data_4ff6928fe938dbd5b73a0dfed4e71d97
#
_entry.id   4ff6928fe938dbd5b73a0dfed4e71d97
#
_cell.length_a   1.000
_cell.length_b   1.000
_cell.length_c   1.000
_cell.angle_alpha   90.00
_cell.angle_beta   90.00
_cell.angle_gamma   90.00
#
_symmetry.space_group_name_H-M   'P 1'
#
loop_
_entity.id
_entity.type
_entity.pdbx_description
1 polymer ?
#
loop_
_entity_poly.entity_id
_entity_poly.type
_entity_poly.pdbx_seq_one_letter_code
_entity_poly.pdbx_strand_id
1 'polypeptide(L)'
;MFLEYSKLSNSLNLNSKSHTSASNEESGSHHDHHHSSDEHNGSFDPHIWLNPELTKQIAEVIYQQLTIQYPALKSQFKQNLDDFVSQLSIAEQKIANQFGAQKPLSIYTFHQAFTHFAEHYGLHIEGTITRTPEARPGAKHLSELSKEIQQKSKICLVKEPNFKAPYINSIASETEVVFTTADPLATTIENSPKGYIDFIHSIADSFYQCFE
;
A
#
# COMPACT_ATOMS: atom_id res chain seq x y z
N MET A 1 -12.88 7.33 -22.51
CA MET A 1 -12.09 8.54 -22.22
C MET A 1 -11.11 8.15 -21.14
N PHE A 2 -9.91 7.72 -21.52
CA PHE A 2 -8.84 7.38 -20.54
C PHE A 2 -8.23 8.70 -20.08
N LEU A 3 -8.34 9.00 -18.79
CA LEU A 3 -7.50 10.02 -18.16
C LEU A 3 -6.05 9.55 -18.35
N GLU A 4 -5.24 10.33 -19.03
CA GLU A 4 -3.82 10.02 -19.16
C GLU A 4 -3.23 9.96 -17.75
N TYR A 5 -2.70 8.82 -17.40
CA TYR A 5 -2.08 8.55 -16.09
C TYR A 5 -1.06 9.62 -15.69
N SER A 6 -0.32 10.18 -16.66
CA SER A 6 0.61 11.29 -16.48
C SER A 6 -0.04 12.57 -15.93
N LYS A 7 -1.29 12.85 -16.28
CA LYS A 7 -2.03 14.01 -15.75
C LYS A 7 -2.51 13.77 -14.33
N LEU A 8 -2.91 12.52 -14.02
CA LEU A 8 -3.30 12.13 -12.68
C LEU A 8 -2.10 12.14 -11.72
N SER A 9 -0.96 11.58 -12.11
CA SER A 9 0.26 11.56 -11.30
C SER A 9 0.80 12.97 -11.00
N ASN A 10 0.72 13.90 -11.97
CA ASN A 10 1.12 15.28 -11.78
C ASN A 10 0.15 16.06 -10.88
N SER A 11 -1.16 15.80 -11.00
CA SER A 11 -2.16 16.43 -10.13
C SER A 11 -2.18 15.87 -8.71
N LEU A 12 -1.78 14.61 -8.53
CA LEU A 12 -1.70 13.95 -7.22
C LEU A 12 -0.34 14.13 -6.51
N ASN A 13 0.59 14.91 -7.09
CA ASN A 13 1.91 15.18 -6.53
C ASN A 13 2.70 13.91 -6.11
N LEU A 14 2.54 12.81 -6.87
CA LEU A 14 3.14 11.52 -6.59
C LEU A 14 4.67 11.47 -6.80
N ASN A 15 5.27 12.60 -7.24
CA ASN A 15 6.72 12.75 -7.48
C ASN A 15 7.49 13.25 -6.24
N SER A 16 6.99 13.13 -5.04
CA SER A 16 7.65 13.66 -3.86
C SER A 16 8.62 12.69 -3.21
N LYS A 17 9.87 13.06 -3.31
CA LYS A 17 10.99 12.76 -2.41
C LYS A 17 11.64 11.39 -2.49
N SER A 18 12.48 11.19 -3.51
CA SER A 18 13.74 10.50 -3.27
C SER A 18 14.64 11.37 -2.35
N HIS A 19 14.99 10.87 -1.19
CA HIS A 19 15.98 11.51 -0.33
C HIS A 19 17.35 11.53 -1.02
N THR A 20 17.74 12.66 -1.58
CA THR A 20 19.12 12.93 -1.99
C THR A 20 19.94 13.29 -0.75
N SER A 21 20.70 12.33 -0.26
CA SER A 21 21.83 12.63 0.62
C SER A 21 22.97 13.12 -0.25
N ALA A 22 23.33 14.39 -0.09
CA ALA A 22 24.53 14.97 -0.70
C ALA A 22 25.78 14.36 -0.05
N SER A 23 26.67 13.80 -0.85
CA SER A 23 28.06 13.58 -0.46
C SER A 23 28.99 13.95 -1.61
N ASN A 24 30.04 14.68 -1.23
CA ASN A 24 31.05 15.35 -2.00
C ASN A 24 31.82 14.45 -2.98
N GLU A 25 32.27 15.11 -4.06
CA GLU A 25 33.22 14.61 -5.05
C GLU A 25 34.61 14.36 -4.42
N GLU A 26 35.24 13.25 -4.78
CA GLU A 26 36.66 13.22 -5.11
C GLU A 26 36.98 12.08 -6.11
N SER A 27 37.88 12.42 -7.00
CA SER A 27 38.28 11.72 -8.22
C SER A 27 39.18 10.49 -7.99
N GLY A 28 39.05 9.44 -8.87
CA GLY A 28 40.13 8.42 -8.99
C GLY A 28 39.74 7.16 -9.80
N SER A 29 40.12 7.16 -11.08
CA SER A 29 40.51 6.08 -12.02
C SER A 29 39.96 4.65 -11.91
N HIS A 30 39.35 4.23 -13.05
CA HIS A 30 39.35 2.95 -13.74
C HIS A 30 39.52 1.63 -12.98
N HIS A 31 38.44 0.80 -13.03
CA HIS A 31 38.51 -0.62 -13.40
C HIS A 31 37.10 -1.12 -13.79
N ASP A 32 36.98 -1.65 -15.01
CA ASP A 32 35.80 -2.31 -15.56
C ASP A 32 35.48 -3.57 -14.71
N HIS A 33 34.38 -3.53 -13.98
CA HIS A 33 33.67 -4.72 -13.55
C HIS A 33 32.21 -4.57 -13.92
N HIS A 34 31.76 -5.36 -14.88
CA HIS A 34 30.36 -5.59 -15.15
C HIS A 34 29.69 -6.14 -13.89
N HIS A 35 29.23 -5.25 -13.03
CA HIS A 35 28.20 -5.56 -12.07
C HIS A 35 26.88 -5.30 -12.77
N SER A 36 26.13 -6.36 -13.01
CA SER A 36 24.71 -6.26 -13.25
C SER A 36 24.12 -5.46 -12.08
N SER A 37 23.97 -4.16 -12.29
CA SER A 37 23.19 -3.30 -11.44
C SER A 37 21.75 -3.84 -11.51
N ASP A 38 21.36 -4.59 -10.49
CA ASP A 38 19.95 -4.67 -10.12
C ASP A 38 19.56 -3.23 -9.78
N GLU A 39 19.12 -2.51 -10.83
CA GLU A 39 18.52 -1.21 -10.66
C GLU A 39 17.38 -1.41 -9.68
N HIS A 40 17.54 -0.82 -8.48
CA HIS A 40 16.44 -0.50 -7.58
C HIS A 40 15.58 0.57 -8.28
N ASN A 41 14.98 0.18 -9.37
CA ASN A 41 13.91 0.90 -10.00
C ASN A 41 12.74 0.74 -9.03
N GLY A 42 12.56 1.72 -8.13
CA GLY A 42 11.47 1.75 -7.16
C GLY A 42 10.18 1.49 -7.91
N SER A 43 9.69 0.25 -7.89
CA SER A 43 8.49 -0.09 -8.62
C SER A 43 7.37 0.70 -7.96
N PHE A 44 6.77 1.58 -8.74
CA PHE A 44 5.63 2.37 -8.30
C PHE A 44 4.51 1.41 -7.85
N ASP A 45 4.03 1.59 -6.61
CA ASP A 45 2.85 0.88 -6.10
C ASP A 45 1.60 1.53 -6.70
N PRO A 46 0.82 0.85 -7.55
CA PRO A 46 -0.36 1.43 -8.17
C PRO A 46 -1.57 1.52 -7.25
N HIS A 47 -1.53 0.94 -6.04
CA HIS A 47 -2.67 0.82 -5.12
C HIS A 47 -2.93 2.12 -4.34
N ILE A 48 -2.94 3.26 -5.05
CA ILE A 48 -3.09 4.61 -4.48
C ILE A 48 -4.41 4.80 -3.72
N TRP A 49 -5.45 4.03 -4.06
CA TRP A 49 -6.74 4.07 -3.38
C TRP A 49 -6.71 3.52 -1.95
N LEU A 50 -5.61 2.91 -1.52
CA LEU A 50 -5.40 2.46 -0.15
C LEU A 50 -4.90 3.58 0.78
N ASN A 51 -4.59 4.75 0.24
CA ASN A 51 -4.28 5.94 1.03
C ASN A 51 -5.52 6.86 1.05
N PRO A 52 -6.13 7.11 2.21
CA PRO A 52 -7.32 7.96 2.32
C PRO A 52 -7.11 9.38 1.78
N GLU A 53 -5.95 9.97 1.99
CA GLU A 53 -5.66 11.33 1.51
C GLU A 53 -5.56 11.38 -0.02
N LEU A 54 -4.92 10.39 -0.65
CA LEU A 54 -4.91 10.27 -2.11
C LEU A 54 -6.32 10.01 -2.65
N THR A 55 -7.15 9.26 -1.92
CA THR A 55 -8.54 9.00 -2.33
C THR A 55 -9.41 10.25 -2.27
N LYS A 56 -9.21 11.15 -1.30
CA LYS A 56 -9.87 12.48 -1.30
C LYS A 56 -9.52 13.26 -2.57
N GLN A 57 -8.26 13.25 -2.99
CA GLN A 57 -7.81 13.91 -4.22
C GLN A 57 -8.42 13.26 -5.47
N ILE A 58 -8.51 11.93 -5.51
CA ILE A 58 -9.19 11.20 -6.59
C ILE A 58 -10.66 11.60 -6.66
N ALA A 59 -11.36 11.67 -5.54
CA ALA A 59 -12.76 12.07 -5.47
C ALA A 59 -12.98 13.52 -5.98
N GLU A 60 -12.07 14.44 -5.63
CA GLU A 60 -12.08 15.82 -6.15
C GLU A 60 -11.94 15.85 -7.68
N VAL A 61 -10.99 15.10 -8.24
CA VAL A 61 -10.82 14.99 -9.70
C VAL A 61 -12.08 14.43 -10.38
N ILE A 62 -12.69 13.41 -9.79
CA ILE A 62 -13.96 12.85 -10.29
C ILE A 62 -15.05 13.90 -10.25
N TYR A 63 -15.21 14.62 -9.15
CA TYR A 63 -16.16 15.71 -9.02
C TYR A 63 -15.99 16.77 -10.11
N GLN A 64 -14.76 17.22 -10.36
CA GLN A 64 -14.45 18.21 -11.39
C GLN A 64 -14.86 17.72 -12.78
N GLN A 65 -14.53 16.47 -13.15
CA GLN A 65 -14.88 15.88 -14.43
C GLN A 65 -16.40 15.71 -14.60
N LEU A 66 -17.08 15.24 -13.57
CA LEU A 66 -18.53 15.11 -13.59
C LEU A 66 -19.24 16.47 -13.72
N THR A 67 -18.72 17.51 -13.07
CA THR A 67 -19.27 18.87 -13.16
C THR A 67 -19.11 19.47 -14.55
N ILE A 68 -18.01 19.19 -15.25
CA ILE A 68 -17.81 19.60 -16.65
C ILE A 68 -18.81 18.88 -17.55
N GLN A 69 -19.01 17.59 -17.33
CA GLN A 69 -19.86 16.76 -18.18
C GLN A 69 -21.38 17.00 -17.92
N TYR A 70 -21.75 17.25 -16.66
CA TYR A 70 -23.12 17.43 -16.19
C TYR A 70 -23.29 18.67 -15.33
N PRO A 71 -23.20 19.88 -15.91
CA PRO A 71 -23.20 21.15 -15.14
C PRO A 71 -24.46 21.36 -14.29
N ALA A 72 -25.61 20.85 -14.74
CA ALA A 72 -26.86 20.92 -14.00
C ALA A 72 -26.88 20.17 -12.66
N LEU A 73 -25.98 19.20 -12.49
CA LEU A 73 -25.87 18.38 -11.27
C LEU A 73 -24.73 18.82 -10.35
N LYS A 74 -24.10 19.96 -10.65
CA LYS A 74 -22.94 20.44 -9.90
C LYS A 74 -23.15 20.48 -8.38
N SER A 75 -24.29 21.02 -7.94
CA SER A 75 -24.60 21.15 -6.51
C SER A 75 -24.75 19.78 -5.84
N GLN A 76 -25.35 18.82 -6.52
CA GLN A 76 -25.51 17.45 -6.02
C GLN A 76 -24.15 16.74 -5.93
N PHE A 77 -23.31 16.87 -6.96
CA PHE A 77 -21.95 16.30 -6.93
C PHE A 77 -21.10 16.92 -5.82
N LYS A 78 -21.24 18.24 -5.61
CA LYS A 78 -20.51 18.90 -4.51
C LYS A 78 -20.95 18.38 -3.15
N GLN A 79 -22.23 18.22 -2.92
CA GLN A 79 -22.75 17.67 -1.68
C GLN A 79 -22.24 16.23 -1.45
N ASN A 80 -22.30 15.39 -2.49
CA ASN A 80 -21.79 14.01 -2.39
C ASN A 80 -20.29 13.96 -2.05
N LEU A 81 -19.50 14.86 -2.67
CA LEU A 81 -18.06 14.97 -2.35
C LEU A 81 -17.83 15.40 -0.90
N ASP A 82 -18.56 16.43 -0.44
CA ASP A 82 -18.42 16.94 0.94
C ASP A 82 -18.81 15.88 1.97
N ASP A 83 -19.90 15.16 1.72
CA ASP A 83 -20.34 14.05 2.58
C ASP A 83 -19.33 12.91 2.60
N PHE A 84 -18.77 12.54 1.45
CA PHE A 84 -17.72 11.52 1.33
C PHE A 84 -16.47 11.93 2.10
N VAL A 85 -15.94 13.12 1.85
CA VAL A 85 -14.72 13.63 2.50
C VAL A 85 -14.90 13.72 4.02
N SER A 86 -16.09 14.15 4.48
CA SER A 86 -16.40 14.20 5.92
C SER A 86 -16.39 12.80 6.55
N GLN A 87 -17.08 11.83 5.93
CA GLN A 87 -17.12 10.46 6.43
C GLN A 87 -15.74 9.80 6.41
N LEU A 88 -14.97 10.03 5.34
CA LEU A 88 -13.60 9.52 5.23
C LEU A 88 -12.69 10.10 6.29
N SER A 89 -12.79 11.38 6.60
CA SER A 89 -11.97 12.01 7.65
C SER A 89 -12.28 11.44 9.03
N ILE A 90 -13.54 11.10 9.31
CA ILE A 90 -13.93 10.43 10.56
C ILE A 90 -13.35 9.01 10.63
N ALA A 91 -13.46 8.25 9.54
CA ALA A 91 -12.90 6.90 9.44
C ALA A 91 -11.38 6.90 9.61
N GLU A 92 -10.69 7.82 8.94
CA GLU A 92 -9.25 8.02 9.00
C GLU A 92 -8.76 8.28 10.44
N GLN A 93 -9.43 9.20 11.15
CA GLN A 93 -9.08 9.48 12.55
C GLN A 93 -9.31 8.27 13.46
N LYS A 94 -10.38 7.52 13.24
CA LYS A 94 -10.66 6.30 14.00
C LYS A 94 -9.57 5.24 13.77
N ILE A 95 -9.17 5.02 12.53
CA ILE A 95 -8.12 4.08 12.17
C ILE A 95 -6.77 4.53 12.73
N ALA A 96 -6.42 5.81 12.62
CA ALA A 96 -5.19 6.35 13.18
C ALA A 96 -5.11 6.15 14.71
N ASN A 97 -6.22 6.38 15.43
CA ASN A 97 -6.28 6.11 16.86
C ASN A 97 -6.14 4.62 17.20
N GLN A 98 -6.64 3.73 16.35
CA GLN A 98 -6.53 2.29 16.52
C GLN A 98 -5.07 1.82 16.45
N PHE A 99 -4.27 2.39 15.52
CA PHE A 99 -2.85 2.03 15.36
C PHE A 99 -1.91 2.79 16.30
N GLY A 100 -2.25 4.00 16.73
CA GLY A 100 -1.37 4.89 17.48
C GLY A 100 -0.89 4.35 18.85
N ALA A 101 -1.52 3.30 19.37
CA ALA A 101 -1.16 2.67 20.65
C ALA A 101 -0.42 1.33 20.47
N GLN A 102 -0.16 0.89 19.23
CA GLN A 102 0.40 -0.42 18.96
C GLN A 102 1.91 -0.45 19.10
N LYS A 103 2.44 -1.59 19.59
CA LYS A 103 3.89 -1.83 19.61
C LYS A 103 4.38 -2.16 18.20
N PRO A 104 5.62 -1.80 17.88
CA PRO A 104 6.23 -2.22 16.62
C PRO A 104 6.16 -3.74 16.44
N LEU A 105 5.70 -4.19 15.29
CA LEU A 105 5.62 -5.58 14.90
C LEU A 105 6.15 -5.73 13.47
N SER A 106 6.85 -6.81 13.21
CA SER A 106 7.34 -7.14 11.87
C SER A 106 6.20 -7.60 10.99
N ILE A 107 5.76 -6.75 10.07
CA ILE A 107 4.67 -7.02 9.14
C ILE A 107 5.26 -7.36 7.77
N TYR A 108 4.80 -8.46 7.21
CA TYR A 108 5.09 -8.88 5.84
C TYR A 108 3.78 -8.99 5.05
N THR A 109 3.83 -8.70 3.77
CA THR A 109 2.66 -8.84 2.89
C THR A 109 2.93 -9.86 1.79
N PHE A 110 1.86 -10.38 1.20
CA PHE A 110 2.04 -11.33 0.12
C PHE A 110 2.60 -10.64 -1.13
N HIS A 111 1.92 -9.59 -1.64
CA HIS A 111 2.50 -8.75 -2.69
C HIS A 111 2.54 -7.28 -2.27
N GLN A 112 3.21 -6.45 -3.06
CA GLN A 112 3.40 -5.02 -2.80
C GLN A 112 2.12 -4.24 -3.14
N ALA A 113 1.09 -4.36 -2.28
CA ALA A 113 -0.18 -3.65 -2.47
C ALA A 113 -0.46 -2.60 -1.38
N PHE A 114 0.14 -2.74 -0.22
CA PHE A 114 -0.29 -2.01 0.98
C PHE A 114 0.66 -0.89 1.39
N THR A 115 1.63 -0.52 0.55
CA THR A 115 2.63 0.51 0.84
C THR A 115 1.97 1.84 1.21
N HIS A 116 1.03 2.29 0.39
CA HIS A 116 0.31 3.55 0.61
C HIS A 116 -0.51 3.59 1.90
N PHE A 117 -1.14 2.46 2.26
CA PHE A 117 -1.87 2.32 3.52
C PHE A 117 -0.92 2.35 4.72
N ALA A 118 0.13 1.54 4.66
CA ALA A 118 1.09 1.41 5.74
C ALA A 118 1.80 2.76 6.03
N GLU A 119 2.29 3.44 5.01
CA GLU A 119 2.93 4.75 5.14
C GLU A 119 1.98 5.79 5.73
N HIS A 120 0.71 5.80 5.31
CA HIS A 120 -0.27 6.76 5.80
C HIS A 120 -0.56 6.61 7.30
N TYR A 121 -0.60 5.37 7.80
CA TYR A 121 -0.88 5.08 9.21
C TYR A 121 0.37 4.82 10.06
N GLY A 122 1.56 5.04 9.52
CA GLY A 122 2.83 4.84 10.23
C GLY A 122 3.14 3.38 10.55
N LEU A 123 2.58 2.44 9.78
CA LEU A 123 2.91 1.03 9.86
C LEU A 123 4.15 0.75 9.00
N HIS A 124 4.96 -0.22 9.42
CA HIS A 124 6.15 -0.63 8.69
C HIS A 124 5.98 -2.03 8.11
N ILE A 125 5.98 -2.12 6.77
CA ILE A 125 6.05 -3.40 6.05
C ILE A 125 7.52 -3.70 5.79
N GLU A 126 8.05 -4.73 6.43
CA GLU A 126 9.47 -5.11 6.31
C GLU A 126 9.80 -5.78 4.98
N GLY A 127 8.83 -6.51 4.41
CA GLY A 127 9.05 -7.17 3.13
C GLY A 127 7.79 -7.74 2.50
N THR A 128 7.95 -8.16 1.25
CA THR A 128 6.88 -8.80 0.45
C THR A 128 7.36 -10.12 -0.13
N ILE A 129 6.46 -11.11 -0.23
CA ILE A 129 6.82 -12.41 -0.80
C ILE A 129 6.97 -12.31 -2.32
N THR A 130 6.08 -11.56 -2.97
CA THR A 130 6.14 -11.31 -4.42
C THR A 130 5.95 -9.82 -4.71
N ARG A 131 6.32 -9.41 -5.93
CA ARG A 131 6.04 -8.03 -6.39
C ARG A 131 4.61 -7.86 -6.89
N THR A 132 4.10 -8.87 -7.59
CA THR A 132 2.73 -8.89 -8.09
C THR A 132 2.07 -10.23 -7.72
N PRO A 133 0.74 -10.31 -7.68
CA PRO A 133 0.04 -11.55 -7.32
C PRO A 133 0.39 -12.75 -8.20
N GLU A 134 0.68 -12.52 -9.48
CA GLU A 134 0.97 -13.56 -10.47
C GLU A 134 2.44 -13.97 -10.48
N ALA A 135 3.32 -13.16 -9.90
CA ALA A 135 4.76 -13.41 -9.94
C ALA A 135 5.12 -14.61 -9.05
N ARG A 136 5.97 -15.48 -9.56
CA ARG A 136 6.62 -16.50 -8.74
C ARG A 136 7.84 -15.89 -8.06
N PRO A 137 7.95 -15.97 -6.72
CA PRO A 137 9.13 -15.45 -6.05
C PRO A 137 10.38 -16.23 -6.46
N GLY A 138 11.47 -15.50 -6.68
CA GLY A 138 12.77 -16.12 -7.01
C GLY A 138 13.36 -16.85 -5.79
N ALA A 139 14.09 -17.94 -6.04
CA ALA A 139 14.68 -18.74 -4.95
C ALA A 139 15.67 -17.93 -4.07
N LYS A 140 16.43 -17.01 -4.67
CA LYS A 140 17.33 -16.10 -3.94
C LYS A 140 16.54 -15.21 -2.98
N HIS A 141 15.49 -14.55 -3.49
CA HIS A 141 14.62 -13.68 -2.68
C HIS A 141 13.96 -14.43 -1.51
N LEU A 142 13.41 -15.63 -1.78
CA LEU A 142 12.84 -16.47 -0.72
C LEU A 142 13.87 -16.87 0.34
N SER A 143 15.12 -17.16 -0.06
CA SER A 143 16.20 -17.50 0.88
C SER A 143 16.59 -16.30 1.74
N GLU A 144 16.66 -15.09 1.17
CA GLU A 144 16.98 -13.86 1.89
C GLU A 144 15.85 -13.52 2.87
N LEU A 145 14.60 -13.56 2.41
CA LEU A 145 13.42 -13.33 3.23
C LEU A 145 13.32 -14.35 4.39
N SER A 146 13.59 -15.62 4.12
CA SER A 146 13.62 -16.66 5.16
C SER A 146 14.65 -16.37 6.26
N LYS A 147 15.87 -15.97 5.89
CA LYS A 147 16.91 -15.62 6.86
C LYS A 147 16.51 -14.43 7.72
N GLU A 148 15.84 -13.44 7.13
CA GLU A 148 15.36 -12.27 7.84
C GLU A 148 14.24 -12.62 8.81
N ILE A 149 13.24 -13.38 8.36
CA ILE A 149 12.10 -13.82 9.16
C ILE A 149 12.55 -14.70 10.33
N GLN A 150 13.52 -15.62 10.13
CA GLN A 150 14.04 -16.48 11.18
C GLN A 150 14.78 -15.74 12.31
N GLN A 151 15.16 -14.48 12.10
CA GLN A 151 15.70 -13.62 13.15
C GLN A 151 14.63 -13.00 14.05
N LYS A 152 13.35 -13.15 13.69
CA LYS A 152 12.21 -12.61 14.42
C LYS A 152 11.56 -13.71 15.27
N SER A 153 11.12 -13.37 16.46
CA SER A 153 10.34 -14.30 17.31
C SER A 153 8.91 -14.46 16.85
N LYS A 154 8.32 -13.37 16.34
CA LYS A 154 6.94 -13.28 15.85
C LYS A 154 6.88 -12.33 14.69
N ILE A 155 6.11 -12.70 13.65
CA ILE A 155 5.77 -11.84 12.52
C ILE A 155 4.26 -11.87 12.25
N CYS A 156 3.78 -10.86 11.56
CA CYS A 156 2.48 -10.92 10.92
C CYS A 156 2.63 -11.02 9.40
N LEU A 157 1.87 -11.92 8.79
CA LEU A 157 1.77 -12.05 7.36
C LEU A 157 0.36 -11.71 6.89
N VAL A 158 0.23 -10.58 6.20
CA VAL A 158 -1.02 -10.15 5.57
C VAL A 158 -1.13 -10.80 4.20
N LYS A 159 -2.10 -11.69 4.06
CA LYS A 159 -2.44 -12.38 2.81
C LYS A 159 -3.57 -11.64 2.09
N GLU A 160 -3.81 -12.05 0.87
CA GLU A 160 -4.97 -11.63 0.08
C GLU A 160 -5.95 -12.79 -0.09
N PRO A 161 -7.24 -12.49 -0.35
CA PRO A 161 -8.21 -13.51 -0.72
C PRO A 161 -7.69 -14.35 -1.90
N ASN A 162 -7.99 -15.64 -1.90
CA ASN A 162 -7.59 -16.58 -2.95
C ASN A 162 -6.09 -16.86 -3.07
N PHE A 163 -5.27 -16.29 -2.18
CA PHE A 163 -3.85 -16.53 -2.21
C PHE A 163 -3.47 -17.84 -1.49
N LYS A 164 -2.87 -18.76 -2.25
CA LYS A 164 -2.24 -19.96 -1.70
C LYS A 164 -0.76 -19.67 -1.49
N ALA A 165 -0.31 -19.71 -0.25
CA ALA A 165 1.07 -19.41 0.12
C ALA A 165 1.88 -20.69 0.38
N PRO A 166 2.20 -21.51 -0.63
CA PRO A 166 2.91 -22.79 -0.41
C PRO A 166 4.32 -22.58 0.17
N TYR A 167 4.86 -21.35 0.01
CA TYR A 167 6.23 -21.03 0.44
C TYR A 167 6.34 -20.65 1.91
N ILE A 168 5.23 -20.31 2.59
CA ILE A 168 5.28 -19.77 3.96
C ILE A 168 5.84 -20.77 4.94
N ASN A 169 5.43 -22.03 4.85
CA ASN A 169 5.95 -23.07 5.73
C ASN A 169 7.47 -23.26 5.60
N SER A 170 8.03 -22.94 4.43
CA SER A 170 9.48 -23.06 4.20
C SER A 170 10.27 -21.83 4.65
N ILE A 171 9.66 -20.64 4.63
CA ILE A 171 10.36 -19.39 5.00
C ILE A 171 10.24 -19.04 6.49
N ALA A 172 9.22 -19.56 7.18
CA ALA A 172 8.92 -19.23 8.58
C ALA A 172 8.85 -20.45 9.50
N SER A 173 9.65 -21.49 9.24
CA SER A 173 9.57 -22.79 9.94
C SER A 173 9.80 -22.72 11.45
N GLU A 174 10.52 -21.72 11.94
CA GLU A 174 10.89 -21.56 13.35
C GLU A 174 10.36 -20.26 13.99
N THR A 175 9.54 -19.50 13.22
CA THR A 175 9.02 -18.21 13.65
C THR A 175 7.52 -18.31 13.88
N GLU A 176 7.01 -17.69 14.95
CA GLU A 176 5.58 -17.56 15.17
C GLU A 176 4.97 -16.65 14.09
N VAL A 177 3.99 -17.14 13.33
CA VAL A 177 3.35 -16.38 12.26
C VAL A 177 1.88 -16.16 12.57
N VAL A 178 1.49 -14.90 12.72
CA VAL A 178 0.08 -14.48 12.70
C VAL A 178 -0.33 -14.26 11.25
N PHE A 179 -1.42 -14.90 10.85
CA PHE A 179 -1.97 -14.74 9.50
C PHE A 179 -3.22 -13.89 9.52
N THR A 180 -3.25 -12.86 8.70
CA THR A 180 -4.44 -12.06 8.44
C THR A 180 -4.76 -12.03 6.96
N THR A 181 -5.94 -11.55 6.59
CA THR A 181 -6.35 -11.45 5.18
C THR A 181 -6.92 -10.07 4.91
N ALA A 182 -6.25 -9.31 4.06
CA ALA A 182 -6.71 -8.02 3.57
C ALA A 182 -6.95 -8.09 2.06
N ASP A 183 -8.07 -7.54 1.62
CA ASP A 183 -8.47 -7.55 0.20
C ASP A 183 -8.28 -6.16 -0.41
N PRO A 184 -7.19 -5.90 -1.16
CA PRO A 184 -6.92 -4.59 -1.73
C PRO A 184 -7.88 -4.20 -2.86
N LEU A 185 -8.70 -5.14 -3.35
CA LEU A 185 -9.65 -4.94 -4.44
C LEU A 185 -11.11 -4.80 -3.96
N ALA A 186 -11.37 -4.88 -2.65
CA ALA A 186 -12.72 -4.76 -2.08
C ALA A 186 -13.75 -5.75 -2.68
N THR A 187 -13.33 -6.98 -3.02
CA THR A 187 -14.17 -7.93 -3.77
C THR A 187 -15.42 -8.38 -3.01
N THR A 188 -15.43 -8.23 -1.69
CA THR A 188 -16.56 -8.59 -0.81
C THR A 188 -17.34 -7.39 -0.27
N ILE A 189 -16.90 -6.17 -0.58
CA ILE A 189 -17.55 -4.95 -0.11
C ILE A 189 -18.74 -4.62 -1.01
N GLU A 190 -19.87 -4.31 -0.39
CA GLU A 190 -21.08 -3.92 -1.12
C GLU A 190 -20.88 -2.60 -1.86
N ASN A 191 -21.33 -2.54 -3.10
CA ASN A 191 -21.35 -1.30 -3.88
C ASN A 191 -22.42 -0.34 -3.35
N SER A 192 -22.02 0.56 -2.48
CA SER A 192 -22.88 1.51 -1.79
C SER A 192 -22.19 2.86 -1.61
N PRO A 193 -22.92 3.94 -1.24
CA PRO A 193 -22.31 5.22 -0.89
C PRO A 193 -21.29 5.15 0.25
N LYS A 194 -21.34 4.10 1.07
CA LYS A 194 -20.38 3.83 2.17
C LYS A 194 -19.30 2.84 1.79
N GLY A 195 -19.37 2.25 0.60
CA GLY A 195 -18.50 1.14 0.19
C GLY A 195 -17.02 1.41 0.42
N TYR A 196 -16.54 2.61 0.08
CA TYR A 196 -15.13 2.93 0.35
C TYR A 196 -14.82 3.05 1.84
N ILE A 197 -15.72 3.57 2.67
CA ILE A 197 -15.54 3.68 4.11
C ILE A 197 -15.46 2.28 4.74
N ASP A 198 -16.37 1.40 4.33
CA ASP A 198 -16.39 0.00 4.80
C ASP A 198 -15.13 -0.75 4.33
N PHE A 199 -14.69 -0.48 3.11
CA PHE A 199 -13.45 -1.03 2.56
C PHE A 199 -12.22 -0.62 3.37
N ILE A 200 -12.00 0.67 3.60
CA ILE A 200 -10.78 1.11 4.32
C ILE A 200 -10.77 0.64 5.77
N HIS A 201 -11.95 0.52 6.41
CA HIS A 201 -12.07 -0.12 7.70
C HIS A 201 -11.72 -1.61 7.64
N SER A 202 -12.15 -2.34 6.63
CA SER A 202 -11.84 -3.77 6.50
C SER A 202 -10.32 -4.01 6.34
N ILE A 203 -9.63 -3.14 5.60
CA ILE A 203 -8.16 -3.18 5.51
C ILE A 203 -7.54 -2.90 6.89
N ALA A 204 -8.00 -1.85 7.58
CA ALA A 204 -7.49 -1.50 8.91
C ALA A 204 -7.69 -2.63 9.93
N ASP A 205 -8.86 -3.23 9.97
CA ASP A 205 -9.17 -4.35 10.86
C ASP A 205 -8.28 -5.58 10.57
N SER A 206 -8.02 -5.85 9.30
CA SER A 206 -7.11 -6.93 8.89
C SER A 206 -5.67 -6.68 9.38
N PHE A 207 -5.17 -5.46 9.27
CA PHE A 207 -3.85 -5.12 9.81
C PHE A 207 -3.84 -5.08 11.33
N TYR A 208 -4.95 -4.68 11.96
CA TYR A 208 -5.04 -4.62 13.41
C TYR A 208 -4.96 -6.00 14.07
N GLN A 209 -5.50 -7.05 13.43
CA GLN A 209 -5.36 -8.44 13.89
C GLN A 209 -3.91 -8.90 14.05
N CYS A 210 -2.96 -8.23 13.39
CA CYS A 210 -1.53 -8.48 13.59
C CYS A 210 -1.07 -8.24 15.04
N PHE A 211 -1.76 -7.36 15.75
CA PHE A 211 -1.39 -6.90 17.08
C PHE A 211 -2.13 -7.62 18.21
N GLU A 212 -3.08 -8.46 17.88
CA GLU A 212 -3.80 -9.32 18.81
C GLU A 212 -3.01 -10.62 19.09
#